data_7a9bea45e2d1b96c90bd6f91de7e9084
#
_entry.id   7a9bea45e2d1b96c90bd6f91de7e9084
#
_cell.length_a   1.000
_cell.length_b   1.000
_cell.length_c   1.000
_cell.angle_alpha   90.00
_cell.angle_beta   90.00
_cell.angle_gamma   90.00
#
_symmetry.space_group_name_H-M   'P 1'
#
loop_
_entity.id
_entity.type
_entity.pdbx_description
1 polymer ?
#
loop_
_entity_poly.entity_id
_entity_poly.type
_entity_poly.pdbx_seq_one_letter_code
_entity_poly.pdbx_strand_id
1 'polypeptide(L)'
;MLKLSRAWHLFPLLATIVMLISCGKQNEGCTDPKASNFDVSADKNCCCKYPKFILEFSFQHDKASYNYGTVSKPADTLEDAGQNSFRVNEIKFMFSDFVFHSLAQSDKYFDKRIKFYLKNNEDSVLSVDDYVNPSFSKTDFEAFTLNSEQTFNSLEFTMGGGDSIGLINTYLLRNTSHSLYPKGNVLWDSLQMHYRAAYISITTLPDSVVRKYYIDVPNSLKFQFNISGIKPKAGFDLNLLLKVNMNHLFNEISWHDDLESVITEKLRTNLPEIFKD
;
A
#
# COMPACT_ATOMS: atom_id res chain seq x y z
N MET A 1 18.97 73.31 -45.96
CA MET A 1 19.91 72.39 -45.37
C MET A 1 19.30 71.85 -44.08
N LEU A 2 18.73 70.67 -44.15
CA LEU A 2 18.10 70.04 -42.97
C LEU A 2 19.18 69.35 -42.06
N LYS A 3 19.17 69.72 -40.78
CA LYS A 3 20.06 69.13 -39.76
C LYS A 3 19.64 67.68 -39.43
N LEU A 4 20.25 66.71 -40.06
CA LEU A 4 20.03 65.25 -39.81
C LEU A 4 21.02 64.66 -38.79
N SER A 5 21.45 65.39 -37.78
CA SER A 5 22.54 64.89 -36.89
C SER A 5 22.13 64.48 -35.48
N ARG A 6 20.84 64.54 -35.10
CA ARG A 6 20.40 64.17 -33.75
C ARG A 6 19.69 62.77 -33.62
N ALA A 7 19.35 62.15 -34.74
CA ALA A 7 18.61 60.89 -34.70
C ALA A 7 19.51 59.63 -34.49
N TRP A 8 20.81 59.73 -34.75
CA TRP A 8 21.70 58.56 -34.68
C TRP A 8 22.12 58.16 -33.27
N HIS A 9 22.00 59.02 -32.29
CA HIS A 9 22.33 58.67 -30.89
C HIS A 9 21.16 58.03 -30.14
N LEU A 10 19.95 58.14 -30.64
CA LEU A 10 18.77 57.49 -30.00
C LEU A 10 18.61 56.00 -30.37
N PHE A 11 19.16 55.58 -31.53
CA PHE A 11 19.03 54.19 -32.00
C PHE A 11 19.77 53.17 -31.13
N PRO A 12 21.05 53.41 -30.71
CA PRO A 12 21.74 52.50 -29.82
C PRO A 12 21.12 52.45 -28.42
N LEU A 13 20.56 53.55 -27.93
CA LEU A 13 19.89 53.61 -26.62
C LEU A 13 18.59 52.80 -26.62
N LEU A 14 17.81 52.85 -27.70
CA LEU A 14 16.57 52.10 -27.86
C LEU A 14 16.87 50.59 -27.99
N ALA A 15 17.95 50.22 -28.70
CA ALA A 15 18.39 48.84 -28.87
C ALA A 15 18.86 48.22 -27.54
N THR A 16 19.55 48.96 -26.67
CA THR A 16 19.97 48.50 -25.34
C THR A 16 18.78 48.38 -24.39
N ILE A 17 17.76 49.20 -24.46
CA ILE A 17 16.55 49.11 -23.65
C ILE A 17 15.74 47.83 -24.04
N VAL A 18 15.64 47.52 -25.34
CA VAL A 18 14.94 46.33 -25.82
C VAL A 18 15.66 45.02 -25.38
N MET A 19 16.99 45.04 -25.31
CA MET A 19 17.73 43.85 -24.78
C MET A 19 17.57 43.69 -23.28
N LEU A 20 17.29 44.73 -22.50
CA LEU A 20 17.08 44.64 -21.06
C LEU A 20 15.66 44.17 -20.69
N ILE A 21 14.69 44.23 -21.62
CA ILE A 21 13.30 43.78 -21.39
C ILE A 21 13.14 42.28 -21.74
N SER A 22 14.14 41.67 -22.38
CA SER A 22 14.18 40.20 -22.62
C SER A 22 14.54 39.43 -21.35
N CYS A 23 13.98 39.80 -20.21
CA CYS A 23 13.96 38.93 -19.03
C CYS A 23 12.91 37.87 -19.33
N GLY A 24 13.35 36.79 -20.04
CA GLY A 24 12.52 35.65 -20.35
C GLY A 24 11.91 35.15 -19.06
N LYS A 25 10.62 34.92 -19.07
CA LYS A 25 9.93 34.27 -17.95
C LYS A 25 10.63 32.92 -17.75
N GLN A 26 11.32 32.76 -16.62
CA GLN A 26 11.99 31.51 -16.31
C GLN A 26 10.95 30.39 -16.36
N ASN A 27 11.25 29.34 -17.10
CA ASN A 27 10.43 28.15 -17.15
C ASN A 27 10.70 27.34 -15.89
N GLU A 28 9.75 27.33 -14.95
CA GLU A 28 9.85 26.56 -13.71
C GLU A 28 9.38 25.12 -13.97
N GLY A 29 10.19 24.15 -13.59
CA GLY A 29 9.89 22.72 -13.72
C GLY A 29 10.93 21.87 -12.99
N CYS A 30 10.73 20.56 -12.97
CA CYS A 30 11.67 19.67 -12.32
C CYS A 30 12.88 19.39 -13.22
N THR A 31 14.07 19.76 -12.76
CA THR A 31 15.34 19.50 -13.47
C THR A 31 16.04 18.21 -13.02
N ASP A 32 15.45 17.44 -12.08
CA ASP A 32 16.01 16.16 -11.65
C ASP A 32 15.53 15.02 -12.56
N PRO A 33 16.43 14.35 -13.31
CA PRO A 33 16.06 13.26 -14.24
C PRO A 33 15.49 12.02 -13.53
N LYS A 34 15.56 11.94 -12.20
CA LYS A 34 14.97 10.85 -11.41
C LYS A 34 13.49 11.10 -11.10
N ALA A 35 13.03 12.32 -11.26
CA ALA A 35 11.63 12.68 -11.02
C ALA A 35 10.72 12.20 -12.16
N SER A 36 9.49 11.83 -11.81
CA SER A 36 8.47 11.42 -12.78
C SER A 36 7.97 12.57 -13.66
N ASN A 37 8.17 13.81 -13.22
CA ASN A 37 7.84 15.04 -13.95
C ASN A 37 9.09 15.83 -14.37
N PHE A 38 10.18 15.13 -14.71
CA PHE A 38 11.39 15.75 -15.25
C PHE A 38 11.07 16.57 -16.50
N ASP A 39 11.54 17.82 -16.52
CA ASP A 39 11.38 18.74 -17.63
C ASP A 39 12.76 19.28 -18.06
N VAL A 40 13.25 18.80 -19.20
CA VAL A 40 14.54 19.20 -19.76
C VAL A 40 14.56 20.68 -20.18
N SER A 41 13.39 21.30 -20.35
CA SER A 41 13.27 22.71 -20.75
C SER A 41 13.19 23.68 -19.57
N ALA A 42 13.18 23.17 -18.35
CA ALA A 42 13.10 24.02 -17.15
C ALA A 42 14.42 24.72 -16.88
N ASP A 43 14.37 26.04 -16.65
CA ASP A 43 15.50 26.89 -16.27
C ASP A 43 15.68 26.97 -14.76
N LYS A 44 14.60 26.71 -14.00
CA LYS A 44 14.58 26.78 -12.54
C LYS A 44 13.93 25.52 -11.97
N ASN A 45 14.69 24.83 -11.10
CA ASN A 45 14.21 23.63 -10.45
C ASN A 45 13.09 23.91 -9.45
N CYS A 46 11.93 23.28 -9.66
CA CYS A 46 10.82 23.28 -8.71
C CYS A 46 9.96 22.01 -8.88
N CYS A 47 9.14 21.75 -7.85
CA CYS A 47 7.95 20.91 -7.96
C CYS A 47 8.24 19.47 -8.40
N CYS A 48 9.43 18.93 -8.12
CA CYS A 48 9.78 17.55 -8.45
C CYS A 48 8.86 16.56 -7.75
N LYS A 49 8.33 15.63 -8.53
CA LYS A 49 7.58 14.48 -8.05
C LYS A 49 8.41 13.24 -8.28
N TYR A 50 8.72 12.53 -7.22
CA TYR A 50 9.50 11.31 -7.33
C TYR A 50 8.60 10.08 -7.42
N PRO A 51 9.03 9.05 -8.19
CA PRO A 51 8.32 7.77 -8.25
C PRO A 51 8.21 7.13 -6.88
N LYS A 52 7.29 6.20 -6.77
CA LYS A 52 6.96 5.53 -5.52
C LYS A 52 7.23 4.04 -5.62
N PHE A 53 7.56 3.43 -4.50
CA PHE A 53 7.47 1.99 -4.32
C PHE A 53 6.06 1.66 -3.81
N ILE A 54 5.35 0.82 -4.55
CA ILE A 54 3.97 0.46 -4.29
C ILE A 54 3.90 -1.04 -4.03
N LEU A 55 3.32 -1.44 -2.91
CA LEU A 55 2.90 -2.82 -2.66
C LEU A 55 1.52 -3.01 -3.26
N GLU A 56 1.37 -4.02 -4.11
CA GLU A 56 0.11 -4.39 -4.73
C GLU A 56 -0.26 -5.82 -4.30
N PHE A 57 -1.49 -6.03 -3.82
CA PHE A 57 -1.99 -7.34 -3.44
C PHE A 57 -2.98 -7.85 -4.49
N SER A 58 -2.83 -9.10 -4.92
CA SER A 58 -3.75 -9.75 -5.84
C SER A 58 -4.29 -11.02 -5.21
N PHE A 59 -5.60 -11.11 -5.08
CA PHE A 59 -6.27 -12.31 -4.58
C PHE A 59 -6.50 -13.26 -5.76
N GLN A 60 -5.92 -14.46 -5.69
CA GLN A 60 -5.93 -15.41 -6.80
C GLN A 60 -6.55 -16.75 -6.38
N HIS A 61 -7.32 -17.32 -7.28
CA HIS A 61 -7.79 -18.70 -7.24
C HIS A 61 -7.42 -19.37 -8.57
N ASP A 62 -6.84 -20.56 -8.52
CA ASP A 62 -6.36 -21.30 -9.70
C ASP A 62 -5.49 -20.44 -10.64
N LYS A 63 -4.58 -19.64 -10.07
CA LYS A 63 -3.65 -18.73 -10.76
C LYS A 63 -4.34 -17.58 -11.51
N ALA A 64 -5.65 -17.43 -11.39
CA ALA A 64 -6.40 -16.31 -11.93
C ALA A 64 -6.83 -15.33 -10.82
N SER A 65 -6.94 -14.05 -11.14
CA SER A 65 -7.49 -13.07 -10.20
C SER A 65 -8.95 -13.41 -9.88
N TYR A 66 -9.26 -13.51 -8.58
CA TYR A 66 -10.61 -13.77 -8.12
C TYR A 66 -11.51 -12.55 -8.39
N ASN A 67 -12.66 -12.82 -9.02
CA ASN A 67 -13.68 -11.80 -9.21
C ASN A 67 -14.65 -11.83 -8.01
N TYR A 68 -14.55 -10.84 -7.15
CA TYR A 68 -15.40 -10.72 -5.95
C TYR A 68 -16.82 -10.17 -6.20
N GLY A 69 -17.15 -9.94 -7.48
CA GLY A 69 -18.45 -9.44 -7.89
C GLY A 69 -18.53 -7.91 -7.95
N THR A 70 -19.40 -7.47 -8.84
CA THR A 70 -19.79 -6.07 -9.01
C THR A 70 -21.29 -6.00 -9.23
N VAL A 71 -21.85 -4.80 -9.35
CA VAL A 71 -23.28 -4.63 -9.68
C VAL A 71 -23.67 -5.34 -10.99
N SER A 72 -22.73 -5.46 -11.94
CA SER A 72 -22.97 -6.02 -13.27
C SER A 72 -22.46 -7.45 -13.48
N LYS A 73 -21.59 -7.94 -12.57
CA LYS A 73 -21.00 -9.28 -12.68
C LYS A 73 -21.01 -9.96 -11.31
N PRO A 74 -21.60 -11.16 -11.18
CA PRO A 74 -21.59 -11.89 -9.91
C PRO A 74 -20.17 -12.31 -9.54
N ALA A 75 -19.92 -12.53 -8.25
CA ALA A 75 -18.68 -13.10 -7.76
C ALA A 75 -18.47 -14.51 -8.31
N ASP A 76 -17.19 -14.88 -8.48
CA ASP A 76 -16.82 -16.24 -8.84
C ASP A 76 -17.29 -17.22 -7.76
N THR A 77 -17.70 -18.41 -8.18
CA THR A 77 -18.10 -19.49 -7.27
C THR A 77 -16.92 -20.45 -7.15
N LEU A 78 -16.59 -20.81 -5.92
CA LEU A 78 -15.54 -21.73 -5.56
C LEU A 78 -16.15 -23.01 -5.01
N GLU A 79 -15.38 -24.09 -4.96
CA GLU A 79 -15.75 -25.36 -4.32
C GLU A 79 -14.88 -25.59 -3.08
N ASP A 80 -15.50 -26.05 -2.00
CA ASP A 80 -14.82 -26.43 -0.76
C ASP A 80 -14.32 -27.89 -0.79
N ALA A 81 -13.66 -28.34 0.26
CA ALA A 81 -13.16 -29.72 0.37
C ALA A 81 -14.28 -30.79 0.31
N GLY A 82 -15.51 -30.44 0.67
CA GLY A 82 -16.69 -31.27 0.54
C GLY A 82 -17.39 -31.17 -0.82
N GLN A 83 -16.79 -30.49 -1.79
CA GLN A 83 -17.36 -30.18 -3.12
C GLN A 83 -18.64 -29.33 -3.07
N ASN A 84 -18.84 -28.57 -1.99
CA ASN A 84 -19.94 -27.65 -1.87
C ASN A 84 -19.52 -26.27 -2.39
N SER A 85 -20.42 -25.63 -3.10
CA SER A 85 -20.16 -24.32 -3.69
C SER A 85 -20.24 -23.20 -2.65
N PHE A 86 -19.35 -22.22 -2.76
CA PHE A 86 -19.38 -21.00 -1.95
C PHE A 86 -18.86 -19.78 -2.74
N ARG A 87 -19.09 -18.60 -2.21
CA ARG A 87 -18.53 -17.34 -2.71
C ARG A 87 -17.87 -16.60 -1.59
N VAL A 88 -16.77 -15.93 -1.91
CA VAL A 88 -16.08 -15.07 -0.97
C VAL A 88 -16.60 -13.65 -1.13
N ASN A 89 -17.19 -13.11 -0.06
CA ASN A 89 -17.76 -11.76 -0.07
C ASN A 89 -16.67 -10.72 0.27
N GLU A 90 -15.81 -11.04 1.24
CA GLU A 90 -14.75 -10.15 1.70
C GLU A 90 -13.61 -10.95 2.30
N ILE A 91 -12.40 -10.56 1.97
CA ILE A 91 -11.18 -10.91 2.70
C ILE A 91 -10.50 -9.61 3.09
N LYS A 92 -10.02 -9.53 4.32
CA LYS A 92 -9.23 -8.41 4.79
C LYS A 92 -8.15 -8.93 5.72
N PHE A 93 -6.92 -8.51 5.48
CA PHE A 93 -5.78 -8.81 6.32
C PHE A 93 -5.29 -7.56 7.03
N MET A 94 -4.52 -7.76 8.08
CA MET A 94 -3.67 -6.74 8.67
C MET A 94 -2.22 -7.17 8.53
N PHE A 95 -1.41 -6.29 7.94
CA PHE A 95 0.04 -6.43 7.90
C PHE A 95 0.72 -5.19 8.46
N SER A 96 1.89 -5.39 9.05
CA SER A 96 2.72 -4.34 9.66
C SER A 96 4.20 -4.71 9.63
N ASP A 97 5.04 -3.86 10.19
CA ASP A 97 6.47 -4.08 10.38
C ASP A 97 7.22 -4.38 9.06
N PHE A 98 6.91 -3.61 8.01
CA PHE A 98 7.53 -3.78 6.70
C PHE A 98 8.97 -3.29 6.69
N VAL A 99 9.89 -4.19 6.29
CA VAL A 99 11.32 -3.91 6.15
C VAL A 99 11.80 -4.35 4.76
N PHE A 100 12.34 -3.41 4.01
CA PHE A 100 12.96 -3.65 2.70
C PHE A 100 14.46 -3.69 2.87
N HIS A 101 15.05 -4.88 2.83
CA HIS A 101 16.46 -5.10 3.05
C HIS A 101 17.29 -4.80 1.81
N SER A 102 18.45 -4.17 2.01
CA SER A 102 19.42 -3.87 0.96
C SER A 102 20.82 -4.33 1.36
N LEU A 103 21.56 -4.97 0.43
CA LEU A 103 22.96 -5.38 0.70
C LEU A 103 23.95 -4.21 0.68
N ALA A 104 23.68 -3.17 -0.08
CA ALA A 104 24.60 -2.08 -0.35
C ALA A 104 24.29 -0.79 0.41
N GLN A 105 23.10 -0.70 0.98
CA GLN A 105 22.58 0.51 1.62
C GLN A 105 21.82 0.12 2.89
N SER A 106 21.40 1.12 3.66
CA SER A 106 20.53 0.90 4.82
C SER A 106 19.15 0.37 4.39
N ASP A 107 18.55 -0.42 5.26
CA ASP A 107 17.17 -0.87 5.10
C ASP A 107 16.21 0.31 4.93
N LYS A 108 15.15 0.07 4.16
CA LYS A 108 14.07 1.03 3.97
C LYS A 108 12.81 0.58 4.69
N TYR A 109 12.10 1.57 5.16
CA TYR A 109 10.80 1.45 5.82
C TYR A 109 9.79 2.34 5.08
N PHE A 110 8.53 2.25 5.42
CA PHE A 110 7.54 3.20 4.92
C PHE A 110 7.95 4.63 5.27
N ASP A 111 7.80 5.56 4.32
CA ASP A 111 8.15 6.98 4.53
C ASP A 111 7.15 7.67 5.45
N LYS A 112 5.90 7.23 5.42
CA LYS A 112 4.83 7.84 6.18
C LYS A 112 5.07 7.66 7.67
N ARG A 113 4.88 8.74 8.42
CA ARG A 113 4.99 8.77 9.87
C ARG A 113 3.67 9.18 10.49
N ILE A 114 3.38 8.59 11.63
CA ILE A 114 2.17 8.89 12.38
C ILE A 114 2.50 9.04 13.87
N LYS A 115 1.82 9.99 14.50
CA LYS A 115 1.88 10.17 15.95
C LYS A 115 0.83 9.27 16.60
N PHE A 116 1.31 8.28 17.33
CA PHE A 116 0.47 7.43 18.16
C PHE A 116 0.45 7.94 19.60
N TYR A 117 -0.72 7.86 20.24
CA TYR A 117 -0.87 8.06 21.66
C TYR A 117 -0.83 6.71 22.37
N LEU A 118 -0.09 6.62 23.47
CA LEU A 118 -0.04 5.40 24.27
C LEU A 118 -1.33 5.24 25.09
N LYS A 119 -1.59 4.03 25.59
CA LYS A 119 -2.81 3.75 26.36
C LYS A 119 -2.93 4.54 27.66
N ASN A 120 -1.81 5.03 28.22
CA ASN A 120 -1.81 5.94 29.37
C ASN A 120 -2.37 7.34 29.03
N ASN A 121 -2.57 7.68 27.74
CA ASN A 121 -3.04 8.96 27.19
C ASN A 121 -2.14 10.19 27.48
N GLU A 122 -1.01 10.01 28.14
CA GLU A 122 -0.08 11.08 28.49
C GLU A 122 1.06 11.19 27.50
N ASP A 123 1.55 10.04 27.05
CA ASP A 123 2.67 9.96 26.14
C ASP A 123 2.24 9.72 24.71
N SER A 124 3.11 10.12 23.80
CA SER A 124 2.94 9.85 22.36
C SER A 124 4.28 9.52 21.72
N VAL A 125 4.23 8.67 20.72
CA VAL A 125 5.39 8.27 19.92
C VAL A 125 5.16 8.58 18.46
N LEU A 126 6.17 9.10 17.77
CA LEU A 126 6.18 9.23 16.32
C LEU A 126 6.78 7.95 15.74
N SER A 127 5.99 7.18 15.03
CA SER A 127 6.39 5.90 14.46
C SER A 127 6.17 5.86 12.95
N VAL A 128 6.71 4.83 12.30
CA VAL A 128 6.38 4.47 10.92
C VAL A 128 4.90 4.12 10.86
N ASP A 129 4.21 4.58 9.81
CA ASP A 129 2.83 4.20 9.51
C ASP A 129 2.86 3.18 8.37
N ASP A 130 3.11 1.94 8.70
CA ASP A 130 3.20 0.81 7.79
C ASP A 130 2.08 -0.23 7.98
N TYR A 131 1.01 0.18 8.62
CA TYR A 131 -0.18 -0.67 8.79
C TYR A 131 -0.99 -0.73 7.50
N VAL A 132 -0.95 -1.85 6.81
CA VAL A 132 -1.69 -2.08 5.57
C VAL A 132 -2.78 -3.13 5.77
N ASN A 133 -3.97 -2.81 5.25
CA ASN A 133 -5.14 -3.68 5.33
C ASN A 133 -5.63 -4.01 3.91
N PRO A 134 -4.95 -4.94 3.20
CA PRO A 134 -5.41 -5.33 1.88
C PRO A 134 -6.75 -6.05 1.94
N SER A 135 -7.59 -5.72 0.96
CA SER A 135 -8.91 -6.31 0.74
C SER A 135 -9.23 -6.31 -0.75
N PHE A 136 -10.34 -6.91 -1.17
CA PHE A 136 -10.77 -6.86 -2.56
C PHE A 136 -10.96 -5.44 -3.10
N SER A 137 -11.31 -4.48 -2.24
CA SER A 137 -11.56 -3.09 -2.62
C SER A 137 -10.35 -2.16 -2.44
N LYS A 138 -9.29 -2.63 -1.79
CA LYS A 138 -8.08 -1.86 -1.55
C LYS A 138 -6.87 -2.77 -1.63
N THR A 139 -6.18 -2.70 -2.75
CA THR A 139 -5.05 -3.57 -3.08
C THR A 139 -3.70 -2.86 -3.06
N ASP A 140 -3.66 -1.53 -3.24
CA ASP A 140 -2.44 -0.77 -3.44
C ASP A 140 -2.06 0.04 -2.21
N PHE A 141 -0.79 0.01 -1.84
CA PHE A 141 -0.24 0.71 -0.69
C PHE A 141 1.11 1.33 -1.03
N GLU A 142 1.17 2.65 -0.95
CA GLU A 142 2.40 3.39 -1.11
C GLU A 142 3.33 3.17 0.09
N ALA A 143 4.52 2.62 -0.15
CA ALA A 143 5.51 2.36 0.89
C ALA A 143 6.44 3.56 1.09
N PHE A 144 7.18 3.96 0.07
CA PHE A 144 8.14 5.06 0.14
C PHE A 144 8.42 5.66 -1.23
N THR A 145 9.09 6.81 -1.21
CA THR A 145 9.51 7.54 -2.40
C THR A 145 10.85 7.03 -2.92
N LEU A 146 10.93 6.77 -4.22
CA LEU A 146 12.13 6.32 -4.91
C LEU A 146 12.96 7.54 -5.37
N ASN A 147 13.88 7.99 -4.54
CA ASN A 147 14.76 9.14 -4.81
C ASN A 147 16.21 8.73 -5.13
N SER A 148 16.51 7.44 -5.14
CA SER A 148 17.84 6.88 -5.40
C SER A 148 17.74 5.57 -6.19
N GLU A 149 18.85 5.13 -6.78
CA GLU A 149 18.97 3.83 -7.46
C GLU A 149 19.18 2.68 -6.45
N GLN A 150 18.38 2.68 -5.41
CA GLN A 150 18.46 1.66 -4.37
C GLN A 150 17.92 0.33 -4.88
N THR A 151 18.68 -0.75 -4.66
CA THR A 151 18.24 -2.12 -4.97
C THR A 151 17.93 -2.86 -3.69
N PHE A 152 16.85 -3.62 -3.71
CA PHE A 152 16.39 -4.41 -2.58
C PHE A 152 16.59 -5.90 -2.86
N ASN A 153 16.92 -6.67 -1.80
CA ASN A 153 17.12 -8.12 -1.90
C ASN A 153 15.94 -8.88 -1.35
N SER A 154 15.39 -8.40 -0.23
CA SER A 154 14.24 -9.04 0.41
C SER A 154 13.30 -8.03 1.02
N LEU A 155 12.06 -8.45 1.13
CA LEU A 155 11.00 -7.79 1.87
C LEU A 155 10.59 -8.70 3.02
N GLU A 156 10.54 -8.16 4.24
CA GLU A 156 9.98 -8.82 5.42
C GLU A 156 8.80 -8.01 5.93
N PHE A 157 7.76 -8.68 6.40
CA PHE A 157 6.62 -8.06 7.11
C PHE A 157 5.91 -9.08 7.99
N THR A 158 5.04 -8.58 8.85
CA THR A 158 4.32 -9.35 9.86
C THR A 158 2.82 -9.31 9.57
N MET A 159 2.12 -10.45 9.68
CA MET A 159 0.67 -10.47 9.73
C MET A 159 0.20 -10.20 11.16
N GLY A 160 -0.75 -9.28 11.30
CA GLY A 160 -1.22 -8.74 12.57
C GLY A 160 -0.66 -7.33 12.81
N GLY A 161 -0.94 -6.79 13.99
CA GLY A 161 -0.55 -5.42 14.34
C GLY A 161 0.87 -5.25 14.88
N GLY A 162 1.68 -6.31 14.91
CA GLY A 162 2.99 -6.28 15.57
C GLY A 162 2.90 -6.13 17.09
N ASP A 163 4.05 -6.19 17.77
CA ASP A 163 4.10 -6.13 19.24
C ASP A 163 3.71 -4.75 19.81
N SER A 164 3.92 -3.70 19.04
CA SER A 164 3.72 -2.31 19.47
C SER A 164 2.25 -1.87 19.46
N ILE A 165 1.39 -2.50 18.66
CA ILE A 165 -0.01 -2.09 18.51
C ILE A 165 -0.80 -2.22 19.82
N GLY A 166 -0.43 -3.19 20.66
CA GLY A 166 -1.01 -3.40 21.98
C GLY A 166 -0.83 -2.24 22.95
N LEU A 167 0.15 -1.36 22.71
CA LEU A 167 0.47 -0.21 23.55
C LEU A 167 -0.22 1.09 23.09
N ILE A 168 -0.80 1.09 21.89
CA ILE A 168 -1.36 2.29 21.24
C ILE A 168 -2.83 2.46 21.56
N ASN A 169 -3.24 3.70 21.85
CA ASN A 169 -4.64 4.09 21.91
C ASN A 169 -5.12 4.56 20.55
N THR A 170 -5.66 3.64 19.77
CA THR A 170 -6.08 3.90 18.37
C THR A 170 -7.34 4.76 18.25
N TYR A 171 -8.11 4.93 19.33
CA TYR A 171 -9.26 5.85 19.35
C TYR A 171 -8.84 7.33 19.32
N LEU A 172 -7.59 7.65 19.64
CA LEU A 172 -7.04 9.00 19.56
C LEU A 172 -6.46 9.35 18.19
N LEU A 173 -6.54 8.44 17.22
CA LEU A 173 -6.16 8.75 15.83
C LEU A 173 -7.11 9.80 15.25
N ARG A 174 -6.56 10.92 14.79
CA ARG A 174 -7.35 12.01 14.19
C ARG A 174 -7.88 11.64 12.80
N ASN A 175 -7.17 10.77 12.09
CA ASN A 175 -7.58 10.31 10.76
C ASN A 175 -8.51 9.11 10.89
N THR A 176 -9.81 9.32 10.70
CA THR A 176 -10.84 8.27 10.78
C THR A 176 -10.80 7.28 9.61
N SER A 177 -10.05 7.59 8.54
CA SER A 177 -9.82 6.67 7.41
C SER A 177 -8.54 5.84 7.58
N HIS A 178 -7.84 5.99 8.69
CA HIS A 178 -6.63 5.25 8.98
C HIS A 178 -6.92 3.76 9.17
N SER A 179 -6.01 2.88 8.71
CA SER A 179 -6.12 1.42 8.84
C SER A 179 -6.31 0.93 10.29
N LEU A 180 -5.78 1.67 11.26
CA LEU A 180 -5.92 1.40 12.70
C LEU A 180 -7.06 2.17 13.37
N TYR A 181 -7.90 2.92 12.64
CA TYR A 181 -9.04 3.56 13.29
C TYR A 181 -10.11 2.52 13.63
N PRO A 182 -10.53 2.37 14.92
CA PRO A 182 -11.34 1.23 15.34
C PRO A 182 -12.76 1.23 14.81
N LYS A 183 -13.40 2.42 14.75
CA LYS A 183 -14.82 2.52 14.42
C LYS A 183 -15.09 2.10 12.96
N GLY A 184 -15.89 1.05 12.80
CA GLY A 184 -16.21 0.46 11.49
C GLY A 184 -15.10 -0.42 10.90
N ASN A 185 -14.01 -0.66 11.63
CA ASN A 185 -12.96 -1.58 11.20
C ASN A 185 -13.30 -3.00 11.63
N VAL A 186 -13.56 -3.88 10.66
CA VAL A 186 -13.93 -5.28 10.91
C VAL A 186 -12.80 -6.09 11.58
N LEU A 187 -11.55 -5.64 11.49
CA LEU A 187 -10.42 -6.27 12.15
C LEU A 187 -10.30 -5.87 13.63
N TRP A 188 -11.01 -4.84 14.08
CA TRP A 188 -10.96 -4.39 15.48
C TRP A 188 -11.88 -5.22 16.36
N ASP A 189 -11.32 -5.87 17.37
CA ASP A 189 -12.09 -6.51 18.45
C ASP A 189 -12.28 -5.54 19.62
N SER A 190 -13.50 -5.03 19.77
CA SER A 190 -13.82 -4.08 20.83
C SER A 190 -13.90 -4.68 22.22
N LEU A 191 -14.11 -6.00 22.33
CA LEU A 191 -14.19 -6.70 23.61
C LEU A 191 -12.80 -6.98 24.17
N GLN A 192 -11.89 -7.43 23.31
CA GLN A 192 -10.52 -7.75 23.69
C GLN A 192 -9.54 -6.58 23.47
N MET A 193 -10.01 -5.49 22.86
CA MET A 193 -9.22 -4.27 22.60
C MET A 193 -7.94 -4.56 21.81
N HIS A 194 -8.04 -5.39 20.76
CA HIS A 194 -6.93 -5.73 19.88
C HIS A 194 -7.36 -5.80 18.41
N TYR A 195 -6.38 -5.89 17.49
CA TYR A 195 -6.61 -6.09 16.07
C TYR A 195 -6.40 -7.55 15.71
N ARG A 196 -7.34 -8.10 14.96
CA ARG A 196 -7.26 -9.45 14.39
C ARG A 196 -6.38 -9.45 13.15
N ALA A 197 -5.74 -10.57 12.88
CA ALA A 197 -4.87 -10.75 11.73
C ALA A 197 -5.63 -10.83 10.42
N ALA A 198 -6.82 -11.46 10.43
CA ALA A 198 -7.66 -11.61 9.25
C ALA A 198 -9.16 -11.57 9.58
N TYR A 199 -9.91 -11.11 8.59
CA TYR A 199 -11.37 -11.22 8.50
C TYR A 199 -11.75 -11.83 7.16
N ILE A 200 -12.63 -12.85 7.19
CA ILE A 200 -13.11 -13.55 6.02
C ILE A 200 -14.61 -13.68 6.10
N SER A 201 -15.31 -13.26 5.06
CA SER A 201 -16.76 -13.43 4.92
C SER A 201 -17.06 -14.22 3.65
N ILE A 202 -17.84 -15.27 3.78
CA ILE A 202 -18.27 -16.13 2.68
C ILE A 202 -19.79 -16.25 2.64
N THR A 203 -20.33 -16.68 1.51
CA THR A 203 -21.71 -17.15 1.36
C THR A 203 -21.67 -18.60 0.87
N THR A 204 -22.22 -19.51 1.65
CA THR A 204 -22.41 -20.91 1.23
C THR A 204 -23.58 -21.03 0.25
N LEU A 205 -23.51 -22.01 -0.67
CA LEU A 205 -24.53 -22.26 -1.66
C LEU A 205 -24.98 -23.73 -1.59
N PRO A 206 -26.25 -24.04 -1.86
CA PRO A 206 -27.31 -23.15 -2.35
C PRO A 206 -28.09 -22.41 -1.25
N ASP A 207 -27.83 -22.69 0.02
CA ASP A 207 -28.57 -22.18 1.19
C ASP A 207 -28.44 -20.65 1.40
N SER A 208 -27.46 -20.04 0.73
CA SER A 208 -27.17 -18.59 0.78
C SER A 208 -26.88 -18.07 2.20
N VAL A 209 -26.30 -18.90 3.07
CA VAL A 209 -25.93 -18.50 4.42
C VAL A 209 -24.63 -17.72 4.42
N VAL A 210 -24.64 -16.52 5.00
CA VAL A 210 -23.45 -15.68 5.18
C VAL A 210 -22.75 -16.10 6.47
N ARG A 211 -21.48 -16.49 6.36
CA ARG A 211 -20.61 -16.84 7.50
C ARG A 211 -19.44 -15.87 7.58
N LYS A 212 -19.03 -15.54 8.81
CA LYS A 212 -17.96 -14.56 9.08
C LYS A 212 -16.95 -15.15 10.05
N TYR A 213 -15.69 -15.10 9.67
CA TYR A 213 -14.58 -15.66 10.45
C TYR A 213 -13.59 -14.55 10.79
N TYR A 214 -13.19 -14.53 12.04
CA TYR A 214 -12.24 -13.58 12.61
C TYR A 214 -11.06 -14.36 13.14
N ILE A 215 -9.89 -14.12 12.58
CA ILE A 215 -8.71 -14.93 12.80
C ILE A 215 -7.66 -14.12 13.56
N ASP A 216 -7.26 -14.66 14.71
CA ASP A 216 -6.11 -14.19 15.46
C ASP A 216 -4.93 -15.12 15.17
N VAL A 217 -3.73 -14.54 15.03
CA VAL A 217 -2.49 -15.31 14.97
C VAL A 217 -1.73 -15.14 16.29
N PRO A 218 -1.50 -16.21 17.04
CA PRO A 218 -0.61 -16.15 18.18
C PRO A 218 0.82 -15.94 17.65
N ASN A 219 1.55 -14.98 18.21
CA ASN A 219 2.93 -14.66 17.80
C ASN A 219 3.01 -14.23 16.34
N SER A 220 2.92 -12.97 16.10
CA SER A 220 3.02 -12.27 14.80
C SER A 220 3.65 -13.11 13.68
N LEU A 221 2.82 -13.58 12.76
CA LEU A 221 3.27 -14.43 11.64
C LEU A 221 4.12 -13.61 10.69
N LYS A 222 5.39 -13.99 10.50
CA LYS A 222 6.33 -13.29 9.62
C LYS A 222 6.37 -13.88 8.23
N PHE A 223 6.44 -13.01 7.24
CA PHE A 223 6.65 -13.34 5.84
C PHE A 223 7.95 -12.72 5.36
N GLN A 224 8.68 -13.47 4.53
CA GLN A 224 9.88 -12.99 3.88
C GLN A 224 9.87 -13.37 2.40
N PHE A 225 10.15 -12.39 1.54
CA PHE A 225 10.18 -12.52 0.11
C PHE A 225 11.55 -12.16 -0.44
N ASN A 226 12.06 -12.98 -1.36
CA ASN A 226 13.20 -12.60 -2.17
C ASN A 226 12.70 -11.69 -3.30
N ILE A 227 13.16 -10.43 -3.28
CA ILE A 227 12.85 -9.42 -4.30
C ILE A 227 14.11 -8.99 -5.06
N SER A 228 15.16 -9.83 -5.03
CA SER A 228 16.40 -9.58 -5.77
C SER A 228 16.12 -9.44 -7.27
N GLY A 229 16.75 -8.45 -7.88
CA GLY A 229 16.58 -8.18 -9.31
C GLY A 229 15.48 -7.16 -9.64
N ILE A 230 14.66 -6.77 -8.67
CA ILE A 230 13.75 -5.65 -8.84
C ILE A 230 14.57 -4.35 -8.77
N LYS A 231 14.61 -3.63 -9.90
CA LYS A 231 15.37 -2.37 -10.00
C LYS A 231 14.42 -1.22 -10.31
N PRO A 232 14.46 -0.14 -9.51
CA PRO A 232 13.77 1.09 -9.85
C PRO A 232 14.24 1.62 -11.21
N LYS A 233 13.32 2.09 -12.02
CA LYS A 233 13.59 2.82 -13.26
C LYS A 233 13.33 4.30 -13.02
N ALA A 234 14.32 5.15 -13.35
CA ALA A 234 14.19 6.59 -13.17
C ALA A 234 12.89 7.13 -13.76
N GLY A 235 12.16 7.91 -12.99
CA GLY A 235 10.89 8.53 -13.41
C GLY A 235 9.65 7.63 -13.35
N PHE A 236 9.76 6.35 -12.95
CA PHE A 236 8.64 5.40 -12.94
C PHE A 236 8.43 4.79 -11.55
N ASP A 237 7.16 4.64 -11.17
CA ASP A 237 6.79 3.88 -9.99
C ASP A 237 7.24 2.42 -10.12
N LEU A 238 7.51 1.80 -8.99
CA LEU A 238 7.88 0.40 -8.88
C LEU A 238 6.80 -0.35 -8.10
N ASN A 239 6.08 -1.24 -8.78
CA ASN A 239 5.05 -2.05 -8.17
C ASN A 239 5.61 -3.44 -7.82
N LEU A 240 5.43 -3.85 -6.57
CA LEU A 240 5.69 -5.21 -6.11
C LEU A 240 4.35 -5.92 -5.89
N LEU A 241 4.07 -6.91 -6.75
CA LEU A 241 2.84 -7.69 -6.67
C LEU A 241 3.01 -8.86 -5.70
N LEU A 242 2.22 -8.85 -4.63
CA LEU A 242 2.08 -9.94 -3.67
C LEU A 242 0.78 -10.71 -3.96
N LYS A 243 0.91 -11.96 -4.38
CA LYS A 243 -0.22 -12.81 -4.74
C LYS A 243 -0.72 -13.57 -3.53
N VAL A 244 -1.95 -13.32 -3.13
CA VAL A 244 -2.65 -14.06 -2.08
C VAL A 244 -3.34 -15.25 -2.73
N ASN A 245 -2.84 -16.46 -2.45
CA ASN A 245 -3.37 -17.71 -2.99
C ASN A 245 -4.55 -18.19 -2.15
N MET A 246 -5.75 -18.05 -2.67
CA MET A 246 -6.98 -18.44 -1.98
C MET A 246 -7.16 -19.97 -1.90
N ASN A 247 -6.54 -20.73 -2.81
CA ASN A 247 -6.55 -22.19 -2.73
C ASN A 247 -5.85 -22.66 -1.45
N HIS A 248 -4.69 -22.05 -1.12
CA HIS A 248 -4.00 -22.34 0.13
C HIS A 248 -4.80 -21.87 1.35
N LEU A 249 -5.39 -20.66 1.28
CA LEU A 249 -6.18 -20.12 2.39
C LEU A 249 -7.36 -21.02 2.76
N PHE A 250 -8.04 -21.60 1.77
CA PHE A 250 -9.24 -22.44 1.95
C PHE A 250 -8.97 -23.93 1.89
N ASN A 251 -7.68 -24.33 1.91
CA ASN A 251 -7.31 -25.74 1.84
C ASN A 251 -7.96 -26.57 2.96
N GLU A 252 -8.50 -27.74 2.59
CA GLU A 252 -9.12 -28.71 3.49
C GLU A 252 -10.34 -28.21 4.29
N ILE A 253 -10.93 -27.06 3.96
CA ILE A 253 -12.11 -26.53 4.63
C ILE A 253 -13.38 -27.07 3.95
N SER A 254 -14.32 -27.63 4.74
CA SER A 254 -15.69 -27.88 4.33
C SER A 254 -16.64 -26.95 5.09
N TRP A 255 -17.19 -25.94 4.37
CA TRP A 255 -18.02 -24.93 5.01
C TRP A 255 -19.36 -25.48 5.54
N HIS A 256 -19.81 -26.64 5.06
CA HIS A 256 -21.06 -27.27 5.48
C HIS A 256 -20.85 -28.30 6.58
N ASP A 257 -19.75 -29.06 6.53
CA ASP A 257 -19.55 -30.22 7.39
C ASP A 257 -18.69 -29.90 8.61
N ASP A 258 -17.77 -28.94 8.48
CA ASP A 258 -16.88 -28.55 9.58
C ASP A 258 -17.59 -27.66 10.59
N LEU A 259 -17.30 -27.85 11.87
CA LEU A 259 -17.70 -26.93 12.93
C LEU A 259 -16.97 -25.58 12.78
N GLU A 260 -17.59 -24.49 13.20
CA GLU A 260 -17.01 -23.14 13.10
C GLU A 260 -15.62 -23.02 13.76
N SER A 261 -15.41 -23.69 14.89
CA SER A 261 -14.11 -23.75 15.57
C SER A 261 -13.05 -24.47 14.75
N VAL A 262 -13.44 -25.55 14.05
CA VAL A 262 -12.55 -26.31 13.15
C VAL A 262 -12.18 -25.47 11.94
N ILE A 263 -13.16 -24.80 11.33
CA ILE A 263 -12.93 -23.88 10.20
C ILE A 263 -11.95 -22.77 10.61
N THR A 264 -12.18 -22.15 11.77
CA THR A 264 -11.32 -21.08 12.29
C THR A 264 -9.88 -21.56 12.48
N GLU A 265 -9.70 -22.78 13.00
CA GLU A 265 -8.36 -23.36 13.19
C GLU A 265 -7.69 -23.73 11.86
N LYS A 266 -8.43 -24.29 10.90
CA LYS A 266 -7.92 -24.57 9.54
C LYS A 266 -7.50 -23.25 8.86
N LEU A 267 -8.32 -22.21 8.90
CA LEU A 267 -7.97 -20.89 8.37
C LEU A 267 -6.68 -20.35 9.01
N ARG A 268 -6.55 -20.45 10.34
CA ARG A 268 -5.33 -20.03 11.06
C ARG A 268 -4.09 -20.82 10.60
N THR A 269 -4.23 -22.13 10.46
CA THR A 269 -3.15 -23.02 10.01
C THR A 269 -2.74 -22.73 8.57
N ASN A 270 -3.67 -22.32 7.72
CA ASN A 270 -3.45 -22.03 6.31
C ASN A 270 -2.82 -20.65 6.04
N LEU A 271 -2.95 -19.69 6.98
CA LEU A 271 -2.42 -18.34 6.79
C LEU A 271 -0.92 -18.28 6.42
N PRO A 272 0.00 -19.10 6.96
CA PRO A 272 1.40 -19.10 6.56
C PRO A 272 1.64 -19.44 5.08
N GLU A 273 0.69 -20.09 4.44
CA GLU A 273 0.80 -20.64 3.09
C GLU A 273 0.24 -19.69 2.00
N ILE A 274 -0.46 -18.61 2.40
CA ILE A 274 -1.23 -17.77 1.46
C ILE A 274 -0.40 -17.07 0.37
N PHE A 275 0.91 -16.97 0.53
CA PHE A 275 1.81 -16.38 -0.47
C PHE A 275 2.65 -17.42 -1.20
N LYS A 276 2.40 -18.70 -1.02
CA LYS A 276 3.06 -19.76 -1.78
C LYS A 276 2.36 -19.98 -3.12
N ASP A 277 3.17 -20.32 -4.17
CA ASP A 277 2.68 -20.64 -5.53
C ASP A 277 2.05 -22.04 -5.60
#